data_211fe2db405070ee52a22b938f5d6cc4
#
_entry.id   211fe2db405070ee52a22b938f5d6cc4
#
_cell.length_a   1.000
_cell.length_b   1.000
_cell.length_c   1.000
_cell.angle_alpha   90.00
_cell.angle_beta   90.00
_cell.angle_gamma   90.00
#
_symmetry.space_group_name_H-M   'P 1'
#
loop_
_entity.id
_entity.type
_entity.pdbx_description
1 polymer ?
#
loop_
_entity_poly.entity_id
_entity_poly.type
_entity_poly.pdbx_seq_one_letter_code
_entity_poly.pdbx_strand_id
1 'polypeptide(L)'
;MIEFLFLDLDDTILDFHKAERIALSKTISQFGLEPNEEVLHRYHLINKAHWEMLERGELTRAEVLTQRFGVLFAEYGLDVDVQVCAKTYERNLSIGHYFLPGAEEAVDRLSKKYRLFLASNGTTVVQKGRMTSANLYRFFEKVFVSQEIGHNKPSKAYFDVCFAQIPGFDPAKAMIVGDSLTSDIAGGINAGIRTCWVNPQHLPCPDHIHPDHEIEYLSQLEALLDT
;
A
#
# COMPACT_ATOMS: atom_id res chain seq x y z
N MET A 1 -9.87 5.74 23.75
CA MET A 1 -9.25 4.40 23.51
C MET A 1 -9.57 4.01 22.09
N ILE A 2 -8.60 3.50 21.34
CA ILE A 2 -8.77 3.01 19.95
C ILE A 2 -9.57 1.71 19.96
N GLU A 3 -10.41 1.52 18.95
CA GLU A 3 -11.22 0.31 18.72
C GLU A 3 -11.07 -0.20 17.28
N PHE A 4 -10.93 0.73 16.30
CA PHE A 4 -10.87 0.47 14.86
C PHE A 4 -9.49 0.78 14.34
N LEU A 5 -8.76 -0.21 13.81
CA LEU A 5 -7.47 -0.02 13.18
C LEU A 5 -7.56 -0.28 11.66
N PHE A 6 -7.23 0.74 10.89
CA PHE A 6 -7.04 0.62 9.45
C PHE A 6 -5.54 0.46 9.20
N LEU A 7 -5.14 -0.68 8.68
CA LEU A 7 -3.74 -0.96 8.34
C LEU A 7 -3.55 -0.90 6.83
N ASP A 8 -2.54 -0.19 6.38
CA ASP A 8 -2.07 -0.36 5.02
C ASP A 8 -1.38 -1.72 4.85
N LEU A 9 -1.17 -2.16 3.61
CA LEU A 9 -0.54 -3.44 3.31
C LEU A 9 0.92 -3.28 2.92
N ASP A 10 1.17 -2.42 1.93
CA ASP A 10 2.44 -2.28 1.25
C ASP A 10 3.41 -1.43 2.10
N ASP A 11 4.59 -1.96 2.37
CA ASP A 11 5.61 -1.36 3.24
C ASP A 11 5.13 -1.01 4.67
N THR A 12 3.98 -1.58 5.06
CA THR A 12 3.42 -1.53 6.43
C THR A 12 3.34 -2.93 7.05
N ILE A 13 2.76 -3.89 6.34
CA ILE A 13 2.69 -5.30 6.75
C ILE A 13 3.62 -6.15 5.88
N LEU A 14 3.55 -5.96 4.57
CA LEU A 14 4.31 -6.71 3.57
C LEU A 14 5.34 -5.79 2.88
N ASP A 15 6.57 -6.27 2.78
CA ASP A 15 7.68 -5.64 2.06
C ASP A 15 7.35 -5.58 0.54
N PHE A 16 6.81 -4.43 0.13
CA PHE A 16 6.46 -4.18 -1.25
C PHE A 16 7.70 -4.04 -2.13
N HIS A 17 8.73 -3.39 -1.65
CA HIS A 17 9.97 -3.20 -2.39
C HIS A 17 10.58 -4.54 -2.83
N LYS A 18 10.61 -5.53 -1.92
CA LYS A 18 11.07 -6.88 -2.25
C LYS A 18 10.14 -7.60 -3.23
N ALA A 19 8.84 -7.49 -3.02
CA ALA A 19 7.85 -8.09 -3.91
C ALA A 19 7.90 -7.48 -5.31
N GLU A 20 7.95 -6.15 -5.41
CA GLU A 20 8.11 -5.38 -6.65
C GLU A 20 9.36 -5.81 -7.40
N ARG A 21 10.52 -5.83 -6.75
CA ARG A 21 11.79 -6.20 -7.34
C ARG A 21 11.76 -7.60 -7.95
N ILE A 22 11.23 -8.58 -7.23
CA ILE A 22 11.15 -9.98 -7.70
C ILE A 22 10.15 -10.10 -8.86
N ALA A 23 8.98 -9.48 -8.74
CA ALA A 23 7.95 -9.51 -9.78
C ALA A 23 8.43 -8.80 -11.05
N LEU A 24 9.08 -7.64 -10.90
CA LEU A 24 9.62 -6.87 -12.01
C LEU A 24 10.71 -7.66 -12.74
N SER A 25 11.71 -8.19 -12.00
CA SER A 25 12.80 -8.98 -12.60
C SER A 25 12.26 -10.13 -13.44
N LYS A 26 11.30 -10.89 -12.91
CA LYS A 26 10.64 -11.97 -13.65
C LYS A 26 9.88 -11.48 -14.89
N THR A 27 9.30 -10.29 -14.79
CA THR A 27 8.50 -9.73 -15.88
C THR A 27 9.37 -9.21 -17.00
N ILE A 28 10.25 -8.25 -16.72
CA ILE A 28 11.00 -7.55 -17.77
C ILE A 28 11.94 -8.48 -18.53
N SER A 29 12.47 -9.53 -17.87
CA SER A 29 13.27 -10.57 -18.56
C SER A 29 12.49 -11.26 -19.68
N GLN A 30 11.17 -11.43 -19.54
CA GLN A 30 10.32 -12.05 -20.58
C GLN A 30 10.12 -11.12 -21.79
N PHE A 31 10.38 -9.82 -21.62
CA PHE A 31 10.25 -8.80 -22.65
C PHE A 31 11.59 -8.30 -23.18
N GLY A 32 12.69 -9.04 -22.89
CA GLY A 32 14.02 -8.77 -23.46
C GLY A 32 14.81 -7.67 -22.74
N LEU A 33 14.38 -7.22 -21.56
CA LEU A 33 15.14 -6.26 -20.74
C LEU A 33 15.82 -6.99 -19.58
N GLU A 34 17.14 -6.85 -19.46
CA GLU A 34 17.89 -7.46 -18.36
C GLU A 34 17.60 -6.77 -17.03
N PRO A 35 17.20 -7.50 -15.97
CA PRO A 35 16.84 -6.92 -14.67
C PRO A 35 18.08 -6.65 -13.80
N ASN A 36 18.93 -5.71 -14.23
CA ASN A 36 20.04 -5.24 -13.40
C ASN A 36 19.58 -4.17 -12.40
N GLU A 37 20.46 -3.81 -11.44
CA GLU A 37 20.15 -2.85 -10.37
C GLU A 37 19.69 -1.49 -10.90
N GLU A 38 20.31 -1.01 -11.99
CA GLU A 38 19.97 0.28 -12.60
C GLU A 38 18.53 0.29 -13.13
N VAL A 39 18.16 -0.76 -13.90
CA VAL A 39 16.81 -0.92 -14.45
C VAL A 39 15.76 -1.04 -13.36
N LEU A 40 16.03 -1.84 -12.33
CA LEU A 40 15.10 -2.05 -11.22
C LEU A 40 14.90 -0.78 -10.41
N HIS A 41 15.97 -0.05 -10.11
CA HIS A 41 15.89 1.25 -9.43
C HIS A 41 15.16 2.29 -10.29
N ARG A 42 15.47 2.34 -11.60
CA ARG A 42 14.79 3.25 -12.53
C ARG A 42 13.29 3.01 -12.57
N TYR A 43 12.87 1.74 -12.68
CA TYR A 43 11.45 1.40 -12.62
C TYR A 43 10.81 1.83 -11.31
N HIS A 44 11.45 1.61 -10.18
CA HIS A 44 10.94 2.01 -8.87
C HIS A 44 10.60 3.51 -8.83
N LEU A 45 11.50 4.36 -9.35
CA LEU A 45 11.27 5.80 -9.44
C LEU A 45 10.09 6.15 -10.37
N ILE A 46 10.02 5.50 -11.54
CA ILE A 46 8.92 5.67 -12.47
C ILE A 46 7.59 5.25 -11.83
N ASN A 47 7.56 4.08 -11.19
CA ASN A 47 6.38 3.55 -10.53
C ASN A 47 5.87 4.48 -9.42
N LYS A 48 6.76 4.91 -8.53
CA LYS A 48 6.44 5.86 -7.46
C LYS A 48 5.82 7.14 -8.01
N ALA A 49 6.46 7.76 -9.00
CA ALA A 49 5.96 9.00 -9.61
C ALA A 49 4.55 8.83 -10.21
N HIS A 50 4.28 7.69 -10.87
CA HIS A 50 2.96 7.44 -11.46
C HIS A 50 1.87 7.23 -10.40
N TRP A 51 2.17 6.56 -9.29
CA TRP A 51 1.22 6.43 -8.18
C TRP A 51 0.94 7.77 -7.50
N GLU A 52 1.95 8.62 -7.30
CA GLU A 52 1.77 9.98 -6.80
C GLU A 52 0.90 10.84 -7.76
N MET A 53 1.04 10.69 -9.08
CA MET A 53 0.17 11.35 -10.06
C MET A 53 -1.28 10.87 -9.96
N LEU A 54 -1.52 9.58 -9.69
CA LEU A 54 -2.87 9.06 -9.40
C LEU A 54 -3.47 9.71 -8.15
N GLU A 55 -2.69 9.83 -7.06
CA GLU A 55 -3.14 10.45 -5.80
C GLU A 55 -3.54 11.92 -6.00
N ARG A 56 -2.83 12.63 -6.89
CA ARG A 56 -3.16 14.01 -7.26
C ARG A 56 -4.28 14.12 -8.31
N GLY A 57 -4.78 12.98 -8.82
CA GLY A 57 -5.83 12.94 -9.86
C GLY A 57 -5.36 13.32 -11.27
N GLU A 58 -4.06 13.32 -11.52
CA GLU A 58 -3.44 13.64 -12.81
C GLU A 58 -3.47 12.44 -13.78
N LEU A 59 -3.48 11.23 -13.27
CA LEU A 59 -3.60 9.98 -14.01
C LEU A 59 -4.74 9.12 -13.49
N THR A 60 -5.33 8.36 -14.39
CA THR A 60 -6.21 7.24 -14.02
C THR A 60 -5.39 6.02 -13.63
N ARG A 61 -5.98 5.11 -12.87
CA ARG A 61 -5.34 3.84 -12.52
C ARG A 61 -4.90 3.02 -13.75
N ALA A 62 -5.71 2.99 -14.80
CA ALA A 62 -5.39 2.29 -16.03
C ALA A 62 -4.12 2.85 -16.70
N GLU A 63 -3.97 4.17 -16.69
CA GLU A 63 -2.77 4.84 -17.19
C GLU A 63 -1.56 4.51 -16.33
N VAL A 64 -1.65 4.58 -14.99
CA VAL A 64 -0.56 4.20 -14.09
C VAL A 64 -0.07 2.78 -14.37
N LEU A 65 -1.00 1.83 -14.51
CA LEU A 65 -0.63 0.42 -14.67
C LEU A 65 0.13 0.13 -15.95
N THR A 66 -0.06 0.92 -17.01
CA THR A 66 0.53 0.68 -18.33
C THR A 66 1.64 1.67 -18.69
N GLN A 67 1.45 2.97 -18.43
CA GLN A 67 2.40 4.00 -18.85
C GLN A 67 3.78 3.84 -18.19
N ARG A 68 3.83 3.39 -16.92
CA ARG A 68 5.09 3.13 -16.23
C ARG A 68 5.99 2.12 -16.97
N PHE A 69 5.42 1.11 -17.62
CA PHE A 69 6.15 0.19 -18.48
C PHE A 69 6.51 0.82 -19.82
N GLY A 70 5.59 1.61 -20.41
CA GLY A 70 5.86 2.36 -21.62
C GLY A 70 7.06 3.29 -21.47
N VAL A 71 7.13 4.04 -20.37
CA VAL A 71 8.26 4.90 -20.04
C VAL A 71 9.55 4.09 -19.89
N LEU A 72 9.52 3.02 -19.08
CA LEU A 72 10.69 2.19 -18.85
C LEU A 72 11.24 1.63 -20.16
N PHE A 73 10.41 0.93 -20.94
CA PHE A 73 10.90 0.26 -22.16
C PHE A 73 11.34 1.24 -23.24
N ALA A 74 10.70 2.43 -23.33
CA ALA A 74 11.13 3.48 -24.26
C ALA A 74 12.53 4.01 -23.92
N GLU A 75 12.88 4.15 -22.63
CA GLU A 75 14.23 4.57 -22.21
C GLU A 75 15.32 3.57 -22.65
N TYR A 76 14.98 2.30 -22.78
CA TYR A 76 15.89 1.25 -23.24
C TYR A 76 15.74 0.87 -24.74
N GLY A 77 14.94 1.66 -25.48
CA GLY A 77 14.75 1.48 -26.93
C GLY A 77 14.00 0.20 -27.32
N LEU A 78 13.19 -0.35 -26.43
CA LEU A 78 12.42 -1.58 -26.66
C LEU A 78 10.94 -1.23 -26.93
N ASP A 79 10.41 -1.85 -27.99
CA ASP A 79 8.98 -1.79 -28.32
C ASP A 79 8.29 -3.06 -27.80
N VAL A 80 7.43 -2.91 -26.81
CA VAL A 80 6.73 -4.02 -26.13
C VAL A 80 5.24 -3.75 -26.01
N ASP A 81 4.44 -4.81 -26.01
CA ASP A 81 3.02 -4.72 -25.63
C ASP A 81 2.91 -4.44 -24.12
N VAL A 82 2.79 -3.16 -23.77
CA VAL A 82 2.71 -2.69 -22.37
C VAL A 82 1.51 -3.27 -21.62
N GLN A 83 0.42 -3.61 -22.31
CA GLN A 83 -0.76 -4.21 -21.70
C GLN A 83 -0.48 -5.65 -21.26
N VAL A 84 0.19 -6.41 -22.10
CA VAL A 84 0.61 -7.78 -21.77
C VAL A 84 1.68 -7.75 -20.67
N CYS A 85 2.62 -6.81 -20.75
CA CYS A 85 3.63 -6.62 -19.70
C CYS A 85 3.00 -6.29 -18.35
N ALA A 86 2.09 -5.33 -18.28
CA ALA A 86 1.40 -4.94 -17.07
C ALA A 86 0.64 -6.12 -16.42
N LYS A 87 -0.12 -6.88 -17.20
CA LYS A 87 -0.82 -8.08 -16.70
C LYS A 87 0.13 -9.17 -16.21
N THR A 88 1.27 -9.34 -16.88
CA THR A 88 2.30 -10.31 -16.47
C THR A 88 2.92 -9.88 -15.14
N TYR A 89 3.20 -8.60 -14.99
CA TYR A 89 3.72 -8.03 -13.75
C TYR A 89 2.72 -8.17 -12.59
N GLU A 90 1.44 -7.82 -12.78
CA GLU A 90 0.41 -7.97 -11.75
C GLU A 90 0.29 -9.43 -11.28
N ARG A 91 0.32 -10.39 -12.22
CA ARG A 91 0.32 -11.83 -11.88
C ARG A 91 1.56 -12.23 -11.07
N ASN A 92 2.75 -11.76 -11.45
CA ASN A 92 3.98 -12.05 -10.69
C ASN A 92 3.98 -11.39 -9.32
N LEU A 93 3.45 -10.16 -9.20
CA LEU A 93 3.36 -9.42 -7.95
C LEU A 93 2.32 -10.03 -6.98
N SER A 94 1.22 -10.57 -7.50
CA SER A 94 0.12 -11.09 -6.69
C SER A 94 0.49 -12.28 -5.80
N ILE A 95 1.61 -12.94 -6.04
CA ILE A 95 2.12 -14.05 -5.24
C ILE A 95 3.19 -13.64 -4.22
N GLY A 96 3.66 -12.39 -4.26
CA GLY A 96 4.69 -11.87 -3.36
C GLY A 96 4.12 -11.51 -1.98
N HIS A 97 4.52 -12.24 -0.94
CA HIS A 97 4.02 -12.04 0.42
C HIS A 97 5.16 -12.08 1.45
N TYR A 98 6.10 -11.18 1.33
CA TYR A 98 7.23 -11.04 2.24
C TYR A 98 6.83 -10.13 3.39
N PHE A 99 6.77 -10.65 4.61
CA PHE A 99 6.46 -9.83 5.80
C PHE A 99 7.62 -8.90 6.16
N LEU A 100 7.27 -7.71 6.62
CA LEU A 100 8.19 -6.83 7.32
C LEU A 100 8.53 -7.40 8.71
N PRO A 101 9.64 -6.97 9.35
CA PRO A 101 10.06 -7.51 10.63
C PRO A 101 8.97 -7.46 11.71
N GLY A 102 8.57 -8.62 12.22
CA GLY A 102 7.58 -8.77 13.29
C GLY A 102 6.14 -8.40 12.92
N ALA A 103 5.85 -8.17 11.63
CA ALA A 103 4.53 -7.70 11.20
C ALA A 103 3.45 -8.79 11.30
N GLU A 104 3.76 -10.04 10.97
CA GLU A 104 2.78 -11.13 11.06
C GLU A 104 2.30 -11.33 12.50
N GLU A 105 3.24 -11.43 13.44
CA GLU A 105 2.94 -11.59 14.85
C GLU A 105 2.23 -10.36 15.43
N ALA A 106 2.56 -9.15 14.94
CA ALA A 106 1.89 -7.92 15.35
C ALA A 106 0.42 -7.93 14.91
N VAL A 107 0.14 -8.25 13.64
CA VAL A 107 -1.24 -8.35 13.14
C VAL A 107 -2.04 -9.41 13.91
N ASP A 108 -1.45 -10.58 14.21
CA ASP A 108 -2.10 -11.61 15.02
C ASP A 108 -2.48 -11.09 16.42
N ARG A 109 -1.57 -10.40 17.12
CA ARG A 109 -1.85 -9.83 18.45
C ARG A 109 -2.90 -8.71 18.39
N LEU A 110 -2.76 -7.78 17.44
CA LEU A 110 -3.68 -6.67 17.26
C LEU A 110 -5.11 -7.15 16.94
N SER A 111 -5.27 -8.21 16.15
CA SER A 111 -6.57 -8.77 15.80
C SER A 111 -7.36 -9.33 16.99
N LYS A 112 -6.69 -9.62 18.10
CA LYS A 112 -7.32 -10.10 19.35
C LYS A 112 -7.82 -8.96 20.25
N LYS A 113 -7.33 -7.74 20.03
CA LYS A 113 -7.65 -6.56 20.86
C LYS A 113 -8.49 -5.52 20.12
N TYR A 114 -8.32 -5.40 18.79
CA TYR A 114 -8.87 -4.35 17.95
C TYR A 114 -9.62 -4.95 16.76
N ARG A 115 -10.56 -4.19 16.23
CA ARG A 115 -11.22 -4.50 14.96
C ARG A 115 -10.31 -4.04 13.82
N LEU A 116 -9.80 -4.98 13.03
CA LEU A 116 -8.83 -4.70 11.97
C LEU A 116 -9.49 -4.58 10.61
N PHE A 117 -9.09 -3.56 9.87
CA PHE A 117 -9.50 -3.27 8.50
C PHE A 117 -8.25 -3.04 7.65
N LEU A 118 -8.19 -3.64 6.47
CA LEU A 118 -7.14 -3.31 5.51
C LEU A 118 -7.60 -2.14 4.64
N ALA A 119 -6.71 -1.17 4.38
CA ALA A 119 -6.97 0.02 3.56
C ALA A 119 -5.84 0.23 2.55
N SER A 120 -6.00 -0.20 1.29
CA SER A 120 -4.93 -0.18 0.30
C SER A 120 -5.31 0.53 -1.01
N ASN A 121 -4.36 1.29 -1.59
CA ASN A 121 -4.46 1.90 -2.91
C ASN A 121 -4.08 0.96 -4.07
N GLY A 122 -3.68 -0.28 -3.79
CA GLY A 122 -3.29 -1.27 -4.80
C GLY A 122 -4.42 -1.70 -5.75
N THR A 123 -4.09 -2.63 -6.65
CA THR A 123 -5.10 -3.24 -7.52
C THR A 123 -5.74 -4.46 -6.85
N THR A 124 -7.02 -4.68 -7.14
CA THR A 124 -7.79 -5.78 -6.53
C THR A 124 -7.13 -7.14 -6.75
N VAL A 125 -6.66 -7.42 -7.97
CA VAL A 125 -6.03 -8.71 -8.31
C VAL A 125 -4.76 -8.93 -7.49
N VAL A 126 -3.91 -7.90 -7.42
CA VAL A 126 -2.63 -7.97 -6.70
C VAL A 126 -2.87 -8.12 -5.20
N GLN A 127 -3.70 -7.26 -4.61
CA GLN A 127 -3.89 -7.29 -3.16
C GLN A 127 -4.62 -8.56 -2.70
N LYS A 128 -5.64 -9.03 -3.44
CA LYS A 128 -6.30 -10.32 -3.15
C LYS A 128 -5.31 -11.49 -3.22
N GLY A 129 -4.45 -11.53 -4.23
CA GLY A 129 -3.43 -12.57 -4.35
C GLY A 129 -2.45 -12.56 -3.18
N ARG A 130 -1.89 -11.39 -2.84
CA ARG A 130 -0.93 -11.23 -1.73
C ARG A 130 -1.56 -11.53 -0.37
N MET A 131 -2.78 -11.04 -0.11
CA MET A 131 -3.53 -11.34 1.11
C MET A 131 -3.81 -12.83 1.27
N THR A 132 -4.16 -13.51 0.15
CA THR A 132 -4.40 -14.96 0.14
C THR A 132 -3.12 -15.74 0.40
N SER A 133 -2.03 -15.43 -0.31
CA SER A 133 -0.76 -16.14 -0.15
C SER A 133 -0.10 -15.90 1.20
N ALA A 134 -0.32 -14.72 1.82
CA ALA A 134 0.11 -14.40 3.18
C ALA A 134 -0.85 -14.94 4.27
N ASN A 135 -1.98 -15.55 3.90
CA ASN A 135 -3.04 -15.98 4.84
C ASN A 135 -3.51 -14.85 5.80
N LEU A 136 -3.55 -13.60 5.30
CA LEU A 136 -3.86 -12.43 6.10
C LEU A 136 -5.36 -12.18 6.29
N TYR A 137 -6.24 -12.69 5.41
CA TYR A 137 -7.69 -12.47 5.50
C TYR A 137 -8.29 -12.84 6.86
N ARG A 138 -7.73 -13.84 7.53
CA ARG A 138 -8.19 -14.32 8.85
C ARG A 138 -8.13 -13.28 9.97
N PHE A 139 -7.35 -12.21 9.79
CA PHE A 139 -7.15 -11.17 10.81
C PHE A 139 -8.03 -9.95 10.62
N PHE A 140 -8.60 -9.75 9.44
CA PHE A 140 -9.32 -8.54 9.07
C PHE A 140 -10.81 -8.78 8.98
N GLU A 141 -11.60 -7.92 9.60
CA GLU A 141 -13.06 -7.93 9.43
C GLU A 141 -13.45 -7.56 8.00
N LYS A 142 -12.70 -6.63 7.39
CA LYS A 142 -12.92 -6.20 6.01
C LYS A 142 -11.63 -5.71 5.35
N VAL A 143 -11.57 -5.89 4.04
CA VAL A 143 -10.47 -5.44 3.18
C VAL A 143 -11.02 -4.40 2.22
N PHE A 144 -10.49 -3.19 2.28
CA PHE A 144 -10.88 -2.06 1.44
C PHE A 144 -9.77 -1.79 0.41
N VAL A 145 -9.98 -2.23 -0.81
CA VAL A 145 -9.09 -1.93 -1.94
C VAL A 145 -9.69 -0.79 -2.73
N SER A 146 -8.94 0.27 -2.94
CA SER A 146 -9.42 1.51 -3.58
C SER A 146 -10.03 1.29 -4.96
N GLN A 147 -9.56 0.30 -5.71
CA GLN A 147 -10.14 -0.07 -7.01
C GLN A 147 -11.59 -0.57 -6.88
N GLU A 148 -11.95 -1.25 -5.79
CA GLU A 148 -13.32 -1.70 -5.51
C GLU A 148 -14.17 -0.59 -4.89
N ILE A 149 -13.54 0.29 -4.10
CA ILE A 149 -14.18 1.44 -3.46
C ILE A 149 -14.55 2.53 -4.47
N GLY A 150 -13.79 2.65 -5.58
CA GLY A 150 -13.97 3.69 -6.58
C GLY A 150 -13.30 5.03 -6.23
N HIS A 151 -12.63 5.11 -5.09
CA HIS A 151 -11.87 6.26 -4.61
C HIS A 151 -10.54 5.80 -4.04
N ASN A 152 -9.51 6.66 -4.07
CA ASN A 152 -8.19 6.36 -3.51
C ASN A 152 -7.95 7.14 -2.21
N LYS A 153 -7.12 6.62 -1.30
CA LYS A 153 -6.45 7.43 -0.28
C LYS A 153 -5.60 8.49 -1.02
N PRO A 154 -5.52 9.75 -0.57
CA PRO A 154 -6.00 10.33 0.68
C PRO A 154 -7.41 10.91 0.62
N SER A 155 -8.21 10.62 -0.42
CA SER A 155 -9.55 11.20 -0.57
C SER A 155 -10.45 10.85 0.62
N LYS A 156 -11.11 11.88 1.19
CA LYS A 156 -12.13 11.68 2.21
C LYS A 156 -13.23 10.72 1.72
N ALA A 157 -13.59 10.76 0.45
CA ALA A 157 -14.61 9.90 -0.13
C ALA A 157 -14.27 8.40 -0.01
N TYR A 158 -12.97 8.03 -0.10
CA TYR A 158 -12.53 6.66 0.16
C TYR A 158 -12.91 6.21 1.56
N PHE A 159 -12.57 7.01 2.56
CA PHE A 159 -12.83 6.70 3.97
C PHE A 159 -14.34 6.73 4.29
N ASP A 160 -15.10 7.67 3.75
CA ASP A 160 -16.55 7.74 3.95
C ASP A 160 -17.25 6.46 3.48
N VAL A 161 -16.83 5.92 2.30
CA VAL A 161 -17.35 4.63 1.79
C VAL A 161 -16.90 3.47 2.68
N CYS A 162 -15.67 3.48 3.20
CA CYS A 162 -15.20 2.44 4.13
C CYS A 162 -15.98 2.46 5.44
N PHE A 163 -16.12 3.63 6.06
CA PHE A 163 -16.78 3.82 7.35
C PHE A 163 -18.26 3.44 7.32
N ALA A 164 -18.97 3.80 6.24
CA ALA A 164 -20.37 3.44 6.04
C ALA A 164 -20.61 1.91 6.03
N GLN A 165 -19.59 1.11 5.81
CA GLN A 165 -19.67 -0.34 5.76
C GLN A 165 -19.30 -1.03 7.09
N ILE A 166 -18.97 -0.25 8.13
CA ILE A 166 -18.54 -0.78 9.44
C ILE A 166 -19.63 -0.52 10.48
N PRO A 167 -20.32 -1.55 10.96
CA PRO A 167 -21.34 -1.37 11.98
C PRO A 167 -20.75 -0.79 13.28
N GLY A 168 -21.39 0.27 13.80
CA GLY A 168 -20.99 0.91 15.06
C GLY A 168 -19.70 1.74 14.97
N PHE A 169 -19.29 2.12 13.77
CA PHE A 169 -18.07 2.90 13.56
C PHE A 169 -18.11 4.26 14.28
N ASP A 170 -17.03 4.56 14.99
CA ASP A 170 -16.81 5.85 15.66
C ASP A 170 -15.43 6.39 15.24
N PRO A 171 -15.36 7.49 14.46
CA PRO A 171 -14.09 8.05 14.01
C PRO A 171 -13.18 8.50 15.17
N ALA A 172 -13.73 8.88 16.31
CA ALA A 172 -12.94 9.26 17.49
C ALA A 172 -12.16 8.08 18.11
N LYS A 173 -12.52 6.84 17.74
CA LYS A 173 -11.88 5.61 18.18
C LYS A 173 -11.13 4.91 17.06
N ALA A 174 -10.93 5.57 15.94
CA ALA A 174 -10.28 4.99 14.77
C ALA A 174 -8.87 5.54 14.57
N MET A 175 -7.99 4.69 14.04
CA MET A 175 -6.63 5.07 13.63
C MET A 175 -6.28 4.39 12.32
N ILE A 176 -5.60 5.12 11.42
CA ILE A 176 -4.91 4.53 10.28
C ILE A 176 -3.42 4.43 10.58
N VAL A 177 -2.83 3.30 10.17
CA VAL A 177 -1.41 3.01 10.29
C VAL A 177 -0.88 2.68 8.91
N GLY A 178 0.13 3.40 8.43
CA GLY A 178 0.70 3.20 7.10
C GLY A 178 2.02 3.94 6.93
N ASP A 179 2.74 3.62 5.86
CA ASP A 179 4.07 4.18 5.54
C ASP A 179 4.00 5.49 4.73
N SER A 180 2.89 5.72 4.02
CA SER A 180 2.76 6.83 3.10
C SER A 180 2.20 8.09 3.77
N LEU A 181 3.05 9.16 3.83
CA LEU A 181 2.60 10.48 4.30
C LEU A 181 1.51 11.08 3.42
N THR A 182 1.58 10.88 2.08
CA THR A 182 0.66 11.48 1.12
C THR A 182 -0.66 10.73 0.99
N SER A 183 -0.69 9.44 1.30
CA SER A 183 -1.88 8.61 1.15
C SER A 183 -2.49 8.22 2.50
N ASP A 184 -1.72 7.61 3.41
CA ASP A 184 -2.25 7.12 4.69
C ASP A 184 -2.43 8.24 5.69
N ILE A 185 -1.37 8.99 5.94
CA ILE A 185 -1.37 10.03 6.98
C ILE A 185 -2.27 11.20 6.56
N ALA A 186 -2.05 11.74 5.35
CA ALA A 186 -2.94 12.76 4.81
C ALA A 186 -4.39 12.26 4.71
N GLY A 187 -4.59 11.00 4.37
CA GLY A 187 -5.91 10.37 4.31
C GLY A 187 -6.61 10.29 5.66
N GLY A 188 -5.90 9.87 6.70
CA GLY A 188 -6.41 9.84 8.07
C GLY A 188 -6.78 11.23 8.60
N ILE A 189 -5.92 12.22 8.34
CA ILE A 189 -6.17 13.64 8.66
C ILE A 189 -7.45 14.12 7.95
N ASN A 190 -7.57 13.87 6.63
CA ASN A 190 -8.75 14.26 5.84
C ASN A 190 -10.03 13.57 6.31
N ALA A 191 -9.92 12.36 6.83
CA ALA A 191 -11.03 11.56 7.34
C ALA A 191 -11.39 11.88 8.81
N GLY A 192 -10.56 12.64 9.52
CA GLY A 192 -10.75 12.98 10.92
C GLY A 192 -10.53 11.81 11.89
N ILE A 193 -9.66 10.88 11.56
CA ILE A 193 -9.23 9.77 12.41
C ILE A 193 -7.77 9.95 12.81
N ARG A 194 -7.32 9.25 13.86
CA ARG A 194 -5.92 9.28 14.28
C ARG A 194 -5.00 8.64 13.24
N THR A 195 -3.73 9.03 13.27
CA THR A 195 -2.73 8.62 12.31
C THR A 195 -1.49 8.08 13.02
N CYS A 196 -0.91 7.01 12.46
CA CYS A 196 0.37 6.47 12.90
C CYS A 196 1.25 6.18 11.68
N TRP A 197 2.35 6.90 11.57
CA TRP A 197 3.28 6.76 10.45
C TRP A 197 4.29 5.65 10.72
N VAL A 198 4.39 4.71 9.79
CA VAL A 198 5.43 3.67 9.80
C VAL A 198 6.64 4.21 9.03
N ASN A 199 7.74 4.49 9.76
CA ASN A 199 8.92 5.18 9.22
C ASN A 199 10.22 4.47 9.61
N PRO A 200 10.52 3.29 9.04
CA PRO A 200 11.73 2.53 9.38
C PRO A 200 13.04 3.21 8.95
N GLN A 201 12.95 4.18 8.05
CA GLN A 201 14.12 4.91 7.52
C GLN A 201 14.35 6.24 8.23
N HIS A 202 13.55 6.62 9.22
CA HIS A 202 13.61 7.90 9.92
C HIS A 202 13.64 9.11 8.97
N LEU A 203 12.82 9.05 7.92
CA LEU A 203 12.69 10.15 6.97
C LEU A 203 12.11 11.37 7.66
N PRO A 204 12.55 12.59 7.28
CA PRO A 204 12.00 13.79 7.86
C PRO A 204 10.54 13.97 7.48
N CYS A 205 9.70 14.33 8.46
CA CYS A 205 8.32 14.68 8.20
C CYS A 205 8.22 16.11 7.66
N PRO A 206 7.55 16.36 6.53
CA PRO A 206 7.33 17.72 6.03
C PRO A 206 6.48 18.57 7.00
N ASP A 207 6.76 19.87 7.11
CA ASP A 207 6.11 20.80 8.04
C ASP A 207 4.58 20.91 7.91
N HIS A 208 4.01 20.49 6.80
CA HIS A 208 2.57 20.56 6.52
C HIS A 208 1.78 19.28 6.82
N ILE A 209 2.45 18.21 7.24
CA ILE A 209 1.82 16.93 7.62
C ILE A 209 2.29 16.59 9.03
N HIS A 210 1.34 16.29 9.92
CA HIS A 210 1.65 15.96 11.33
C HIS A 210 0.93 14.66 11.69
N PRO A 211 1.62 13.49 11.62
CA PRO A 211 1.09 12.26 12.17
C PRO A 211 0.94 12.37 13.69
N ASP A 212 -0.12 11.79 14.27
CA ASP A 212 -0.29 11.76 15.73
C ASP A 212 0.81 10.92 16.40
N HIS A 213 1.25 9.85 15.71
CA HIS A 213 2.29 8.94 16.17
C HIS A 213 3.21 8.52 15.03
N GLU A 214 4.44 8.12 15.41
CA GLU A 214 5.42 7.52 14.50
C GLU A 214 6.01 6.26 15.14
N ILE A 215 6.20 5.22 14.32
CA ILE A 215 6.81 3.95 14.69
C ILE A 215 7.75 3.49 13.57
N GLU A 216 8.75 2.68 13.89
CA GLU A 216 9.63 2.08 12.87
C GLU A 216 8.96 0.87 12.17
N TYR A 217 8.30 0.01 12.97
CA TYR A 217 7.64 -1.20 12.50
C TYR A 217 6.31 -1.40 13.21
N LEU A 218 5.38 -2.05 12.53
CA LEU A 218 4.05 -2.38 13.06
C LEU A 218 4.11 -3.11 14.43
N SER A 219 5.19 -3.86 14.70
CA SER A 219 5.42 -4.55 15.96
C SER A 219 5.44 -3.64 17.19
N GLN A 220 5.68 -2.34 17.02
CA GLN A 220 5.70 -1.35 18.10
C GLN A 220 4.31 -0.77 18.42
N LEU A 221 3.33 -0.97 17.51
CA LEU A 221 2.01 -0.33 17.64
C LEU A 221 1.26 -0.74 18.90
N GLU A 222 1.33 -2.01 19.30
CA GLU A 222 0.63 -2.52 20.48
C GLU A 222 1.09 -1.79 21.76
N ALA A 223 2.39 -1.67 21.95
CA ALA A 223 2.96 -0.96 23.11
C ALA A 223 2.58 0.53 23.11
N LEU A 224 2.48 1.16 21.94
CA LEU A 224 2.03 2.54 21.79
C LEU A 224 0.56 2.72 22.21
N LEU A 225 -0.31 1.77 21.89
CA LEU A 225 -1.76 1.86 22.17
C LEU A 225 -2.13 1.44 23.60
N ASP A 226 -1.26 0.74 24.29
CA ASP A 226 -1.46 0.31 25.69
C ASP A 226 -1.06 1.44 26.71
N THR A 227 -0.51 2.58 26.21
CA THR A 227 -0.16 3.78 27.02
C THR A 227 -1.32 4.76 27.09
#